data_8a08d1dc2a03710ed80e92113d9c2a4d
#
_entry.id   8a08d1dc2a03710ed80e92113d9c2a4d
#
_cell.length_a   1.000
_cell.length_b   1.000
_cell.length_c   1.000
_cell.angle_alpha   90.00
_cell.angle_beta   90.00
_cell.angle_gamma   90.00
#
_symmetry.space_group_name_H-M   'P 1'
#
loop_
_entity.id
_entity.type
_entity.pdbx_description
1 polymer ?
#
loop_
_entity_poly.entity_id
_entity_poly.type
_entity_poly.pdbx_seq_one_letter_code
_entity_poly.pdbx_strand_id
1 'polypeptide(L)'
;MNSAPSFLTPIPAHLTSLPYRNGVGVMLFNRAGSVFVARRIDTTSEAWQMPQGGMDSGETPMQAAIRELKEEIGTDRVELIRESVDWYTYDLPDELVGKLWGGRFRGQRQKWFA
;
A
#
# COMPACT_ATOMS: atom_id res chain seq x y z
N MET A 1 -19.59 23.55 -4.30
CA MET A 1 -19.29 22.20 -3.81
C MET A 1 -19.41 21.20 -4.95
N ASN A 2 -18.38 20.43 -5.15
CA ASN A 2 -18.38 19.45 -6.22
C ASN A 2 -19.13 18.19 -5.78
N SER A 3 -20.11 17.82 -6.55
CA SER A 3 -20.75 16.52 -6.39
C SER A 3 -20.01 15.46 -7.22
N ALA A 4 -20.09 14.22 -6.80
CA ALA A 4 -19.57 13.12 -7.60
C ALA A 4 -20.31 13.08 -8.96
N PRO A 5 -19.62 12.70 -10.04
CA PRO A 5 -20.30 12.50 -11.31
C PRO A 5 -21.47 11.53 -11.16
N SER A 6 -22.56 11.78 -11.88
CA SER A 6 -23.78 10.98 -11.73
C SER A 6 -23.61 9.50 -12.08
N PHE A 7 -22.57 9.16 -12.85
CA PHE A 7 -22.26 7.75 -13.17
C PHE A 7 -21.51 7.02 -12.06
N LEU A 8 -21.04 7.73 -11.02
CA LEU A 8 -20.38 7.12 -9.88
C LEU A 8 -21.40 6.88 -8.78
N THR A 9 -21.47 5.64 -8.31
CA THR A 9 -22.30 5.30 -7.14
C THR A 9 -21.53 5.67 -5.89
N PRO A 10 -22.05 6.58 -5.04
CA PRO A 10 -21.38 6.87 -3.76
C PRO A 10 -21.29 5.63 -2.88
N ILE A 11 -20.23 5.51 -2.14
CA ILE A 11 -20.14 4.40 -1.18
C ILE A 11 -21.11 4.70 -0.03
N PRO A 12 -21.74 3.64 0.54
CA PRO A 12 -22.63 3.82 1.69
C PRO A 12 -21.92 4.52 2.86
N ALA A 13 -22.66 5.34 3.59
CA ALA A 13 -22.08 6.14 4.68
C ALA A 13 -21.35 5.30 5.72
N HIS A 14 -21.85 4.10 6.03
CA HIS A 14 -21.20 3.21 7.00
C HIS A 14 -19.83 2.70 6.50
N LEU A 15 -19.58 2.67 5.20
CA LEU A 15 -18.29 2.28 4.64
C LEU A 15 -17.31 3.46 4.57
N THR A 16 -17.80 4.70 4.49
CA THR A 16 -16.91 5.87 4.49
C THR A 16 -16.31 6.14 5.86
N SER A 17 -16.90 5.59 6.93
CA SER A 17 -16.36 5.70 8.29
C SER A 17 -15.31 4.63 8.61
N LEU A 18 -15.04 3.71 7.69
CA LEU A 18 -14.04 2.68 7.92
C LEU A 18 -12.65 3.28 8.04
N PRO A 19 -11.78 2.67 8.87
CA PRO A 19 -10.41 3.14 9.00
C PRO A 19 -9.58 2.81 7.76
N TYR A 20 -8.41 3.43 7.68
CA TYR A 20 -7.41 3.06 6.71
C TYR A 20 -6.53 1.93 7.27
N ARG A 21 -6.19 0.97 6.41
CA ARG A 21 -5.26 -0.10 6.76
C ARG A 21 -3.85 0.48 6.80
N ASN A 22 -3.11 0.22 7.87
CA ASN A 22 -1.72 0.65 7.97
C ASN A 22 -0.85 -0.25 7.09
N GLY A 23 0.01 0.37 6.31
CA GLY A 23 0.91 -0.34 5.42
C GLY A 23 2.21 0.42 5.22
N VAL A 24 3.08 -0.21 4.44
CA VAL A 24 4.38 0.33 4.10
C VAL A 24 4.63 0.17 2.61
N GLY A 25 5.45 1.05 2.07
CA GLY A 25 5.98 0.90 0.72
C GLY A 25 7.49 1.06 0.76
N VAL A 26 8.18 0.43 -0.19
CA VAL A 26 9.63 0.47 -0.26
C VAL A 26 10.07 0.84 -1.66
N MET A 27 10.87 1.89 -1.76
CA MET A 27 11.61 2.18 -2.97
C MET A 27 13.00 1.54 -2.85
N LEU A 28 13.11 0.31 -3.32
CA LEU A 28 14.38 -0.42 -3.29
C LEU A 28 15.16 -0.11 -4.56
N PHE A 29 16.37 0.39 -4.39
CA PHE A 29 17.22 0.71 -5.54
C PHE A 29 18.64 0.21 -5.30
N ASN A 30 19.36 0.00 -6.39
CA ASN A 30 20.75 -0.43 -6.33
C ASN A 30 21.70 0.77 -6.51
N ARG A 31 23.00 0.50 -6.46
CA ARG A 31 24.01 1.54 -6.60
C ARG A 31 24.00 2.26 -7.95
N ALA A 32 23.46 1.60 -8.97
CA ALA A 32 23.31 2.20 -10.29
C ALA A 32 22.08 3.12 -10.39
N GLY A 33 21.25 3.19 -9.32
CA GLY A 33 20.04 3.99 -9.30
C GLY A 33 18.82 3.31 -9.93
N SER A 34 18.93 2.01 -10.27
CA SER A 34 17.78 1.26 -10.78
C SER A 34 16.84 0.89 -9.65
N VAL A 35 15.54 1.13 -9.83
CA VAL A 35 14.51 0.86 -8.83
C VAL A 35 13.87 -0.49 -9.13
N PHE A 36 13.72 -1.30 -8.08
CA PHE A 36 13.02 -2.58 -8.19
C PHE A 36 11.52 -2.35 -8.30
N VAL A 37 10.92 -2.94 -9.34
CA VAL A 37 9.47 -3.01 -9.50
C VAL A 37 9.08 -4.42 -9.89
N ALA A 38 7.87 -4.83 -9.53
CA ALA A 38 7.34 -6.14 -9.84
C ALA A 38 5.89 -6.04 -10.29
N ARG A 39 5.45 -7.05 -10.99
CA ARG A 39 4.08 -7.20 -11.43
C ARG A 39 3.52 -8.50 -10.87
N ARG A 40 2.27 -8.46 -10.43
CA ARG A 40 1.62 -9.68 -9.98
C ARG A 40 1.41 -10.63 -11.15
N ILE A 41 1.69 -11.91 -10.91
CA ILE A 41 1.53 -12.95 -11.93
C ILE A 41 0.14 -13.60 -11.84
N ASP A 42 -0.59 -13.37 -10.76
CA ASP A 42 -1.90 -13.97 -10.49
C ASP A 42 -3.07 -13.09 -10.97
N THR A 43 -2.76 -12.00 -11.67
CA THR A 43 -3.76 -11.10 -12.22
C THR A 43 -3.46 -10.79 -13.67
N THR A 44 -4.44 -10.24 -14.38
CA THR A 44 -4.25 -9.75 -15.75
C THR A 44 -3.72 -8.31 -15.79
N SER A 45 -3.56 -7.67 -14.64
CA SER A 45 -3.02 -6.32 -14.56
C SER A 45 -1.57 -6.29 -15.02
N GLU A 46 -1.23 -5.30 -15.85
CA GLU A 46 0.14 -5.06 -16.29
C GLU A 46 0.83 -3.96 -15.46
N ALA A 47 0.21 -3.52 -14.37
CA ALA A 47 0.77 -2.48 -13.51
C ALA A 47 2.01 -2.98 -12.77
N TRP A 48 3.10 -2.25 -12.92
CA TRP A 48 4.34 -2.49 -12.20
C TRP A 48 4.32 -1.69 -10.91
N GLN A 49 4.72 -2.31 -9.80
CA GLN A 49 4.65 -1.69 -8.48
C GLN A 49 5.95 -1.89 -7.73
N MET A 50 6.31 -0.90 -6.91
CA MET A 50 7.33 -1.07 -5.89
C MET A 50 6.81 -1.97 -4.78
N PRO A 51 7.69 -2.68 -4.06
CA PRO A 51 7.27 -3.52 -2.93
C PRO A 51 6.42 -2.74 -1.94
N GLN A 52 5.32 -3.35 -1.52
CA GLN A 52 4.42 -2.76 -0.53
C GLN A 52 3.59 -3.84 0.15
N GLY A 53 3.14 -3.56 1.34
CA GLY A 53 2.32 -4.51 2.08
C GLY A 53 1.74 -3.92 3.34
N GLY A 54 0.90 -4.69 4.02
CA GLY A 54 0.29 -4.28 5.27
C GLY A 54 1.21 -4.48 6.46
N MET A 55 0.97 -3.71 7.51
CA MET A 55 1.63 -3.91 8.80
C MET A 55 0.87 -4.96 9.60
N ASP A 56 1.63 -5.85 10.23
CA ASP A 56 1.06 -6.77 11.21
C ASP A 56 0.92 -6.07 12.57
N SER A 57 0.03 -6.61 13.40
CA SER A 57 -0.18 -6.08 14.75
C SER A 57 1.13 -6.09 15.55
N GLY A 58 1.44 -4.96 16.16
CA GLY A 58 2.66 -4.81 16.97
C GLY A 58 3.93 -4.49 16.20
N GLU A 59 3.89 -4.48 14.88
CA GLU A 59 5.04 -4.08 14.08
C GLU A 59 5.21 -2.56 14.04
N THR A 60 6.46 -2.11 14.05
CA THR A 60 6.75 -0.75 13.61
C THR A 60 6.73 -0.71 12.07
N PRO A 61 6.56 0.47 11.46
CA PRO A 61 6.64 0.58 10.00
C PRO A 61 7.95 0.03 9.44
N MET A 62 9.08 0.27 10.08
CA MET A 62 10.37 -0.25 9.63
C MET A 62 10.44 -1.77 9.68
N GLN A 63 9.92 -2.39 10.74
CA GLN A 63 9.84 -3.84 10.84
C GLN A 63 8.98 -4.42 9.73
N ALA A 64 7.85 -3.80 9.45
CA ALA A 64 6.97 -4.22 8.37
C ALA A 64 7.66 -4.11 7.01
N ALA A 65 8.38 -3.03 6.75
CA ALA A 65 9.11 -2.84 5.50
C ALA A 65 10.15 -3.92 5.27
N ILE A 66 10.94 -4.25 6.29
CA ILE A 66 11.96 -5.30 6.20
C ILE A 66 11.31 -6.67 5.98
N ARG A 67 10.24 -6.97 6.70
CA ARG A 67 9.51 -8.23 6.52
C ARG A 67 8.96 -8.37 5.12
N GLU A 68 8.34 -7.32 4.59
CA GLU A 68 7.78 -7.35 3.24
C GLU A 68 8.86 -7.53 2.17
N LEU A 69 10.01 -6.90 2.32
CA LEU A 69 11.14 -7.13 1.42
C LEU A 69 11.57 -8.59 1.43
N LYS A 70 11.71 -9.18 2.61
CA LYS A 70 12.12 -10.57 2.74
C LYS A 70 11.10 -11.52 2.10
N GLU A 71 9.82 -11.27 2.31
CA GLU A 71 8.73 -12.08 1.75
C GLU A 71 8.66 -11.96 0.22
N GLU A 72 8.75 -10.74 -0.31
CA GLU A 72 8.54 -10.49 -1.73
C GLU A 72 9.79 -10.70 -2.59
N ILE A 73 10.98 -10.42 -2.04
CA ILE A 73 12.22 -10.38 -2.81
C ILE A 73 13.24 -11.40 -2.29
N GLY A 74 13.04 -11.89 -1.07
CA GLY A 74 13.90 -12.88 -0.45
C GLY A 74 15.14 -12.31 0.23
N THR A 75 15.23 -11.00 0.40
CA THR A 75 16.36 -10.36 1.05
C THR A 75 15.94 -9.33 2.08
N ASP A 76 16.69 -9.25 3.16
CA ASP A 76 16.65 -8.18 4.15
C ASP A 76 17.99 -7.43 4.25
N ARG A 77 18.89 -7.70 3.32
CA ARG A 77 20.21 -7.07 3.26
C ARG A 77 20.13 -5.73 2.56
N VAL A 78 19.60 -4.76 3.28
CA VAL A 78 19.36 -3.43 2.76
C VAL A 78 19.85 -2.39 3.76
N GLU A 79 20.18 -1.21 3.25
CA GLU A 79 20.54 -0.07 4.05
C GLU A 79 19.42 0.96 3.93
N LEU A 80 18.92 1.44 5.06
CA LEU A 80 17.92 2.49 5.06
C LEU A 80 18.58 3.84 4.75
N ILE A 81 18.12 4.48 3.68
CA ILE A 81 18.57 5.81 3.29
C ILE A 81 17.62 6.87 3.85
N ARG A 82 16.31 6.63 3.73
CA ARG A 82 15.31 7.62 4.17
C ARG A 82 13.97 6.97 4.48
N GLU A 83 13.30 7.54 5.45
CA GLU A 83 11.90 7.23 5.78
C GLU A 83 11.06 8.47 5.48
N SER A 84 9.86 8.28 4.92
CA SER A 84 8.96 9.40 4.69
C SER A 84 8.52 10.03 6.00
N VAL A 85 8.43 11.37 6.03
CA VAL A 85 7.96 12.09 7.21
C VAL A 85 6.48 11.83 7.41
N ASP A 86 5.72 11.83 6.32
CA ASP A 86 4.27 11.71 6.35
C ASP A 86 3.81 10.30 6.01
N TRP A 87 2.57 10.02 6.39
CA TRP A 87 1.82 8.87 5.90
C TRP A 87 1.01 9.30 4.69
N TYR A 88 1.01 8.47 3.65
CA TYR A 88 0.28 8.74 2.42
C TYR A 88 -0.90 7.81 2.33
N THR A 89 -2.09 8.36 2.10
CA THR A 89 -3.32 7.59 2.03
C THR A 89 -3.79 7.46 0.60
N TYR A 90 -4.40 6.32 0.29
CA TYR A 90 -5.21 6.17 -0.90
C TYR A 90 -6.50 5.43 -0.54
N ASP A 91 -7.57 5.78 -1.24
CA ASP A 91 -8.86 5.14 -1.06
C ASP A 91 -8.98 3.96 -2.03
N LEU A 92 -9.64 2.90 -1.56
CA LEU A 92 -10.04 1.82 -2.47
C LEU A 92 -11.09 2.34 -3.46
N PRO A 93 -11.10 1.82 -4.70
CA PRO A 93 -12.24 2.04 -5.58
C PRO A 93 -13.54 1.65 -4.87
N ASP A 94 -14.61 2.40 -5.13
CA ASP A 94 -15.89 2.22 -4.44
C ASP A 94 -16.39 0.77 -4.50
N GLU A 95 -16.16 0.09 -5.63
CA GLU A 95 -16.58 -1.30 -5.82
C GLU A 95 -15.80 -2.30 -4.96
N LEU A 96 -14.64 -1.91 -4.42
CA LEU A 96 -13.82 -2.77 -3.57
C LEU A 96 -14.01 -2.50 -2.09
N VAL A 97 -14.56 -1.34 -1.72
CA VAL A 97 -14.86 -1.03 -0.32
C VAL A 97 -15.93 -2.01 0.17
N GLY A 98 -15.67 -2.63 1.31
CA GLY A 98 -16.54 -3.66 1.86
C GLY A 98 -16.26 -5.07 1.36
N LYS A 99 -15.32 -5.25 0.42
CA LYS A 99 -14.96 -6.54 -0.15
C LYS A 99 -13.52 -6.92 0.12
N LEU A 100 -12.59 -6.02 -0.20
CA LEU A 100 -11.16 -6.28 0.00
C LEU A 100 -10.81 -6.20 1.49
N TRP A 101 -9.82 -6.98 1.92
CA TRP A 101 -9.37 -7.05 3.32
C TRP A 101 -10.50 -7.34 4.31
N GLY A 102 -11.44 -8.20 3.91
CA GLY A 102 -12.59 -8.57 4.74
C GLY A 102 -13.59 -7.43 4.97
N GLY A 103 -13.56 -6.40 4.13
CA GLY A 103 -14.49 -5.28 4.23
C GLY A 103 -14.24 -4.33 5.39
N ARG A 104 -13.04 -4.39 6.01
CA ARG A 104 -12.76 -3.63 7.24
C ARG A 104 -12.13 -2.26 7.01
N PHE A 105 -11.70 -1.97 5.78
CA PHE A 105 -10.95 -0.75 5.49
C PHE A 105 -11.51 -0.03 4.27
N ARG A 106 -11.40 1.29 4.27
CA ARG A 106 -11.77 2.11 3.10
C ARG A 106 -10.59 2.35 2.16
N GLY A 107 -9.39 2.06 2.61
CA GLY A 107 -8.17 2.29 1.86
C GLY A 107 -6.97 1.95 2.70
N GLN A 108 -5.81 2.44 2.30
CA GLN A 108 -4.57 2.20 3.00
C GLN A 108 -3.82 3.50 3.23
N ARG A 109 -3.18 3.59 4.38
CA ARG A 109 -2.21 4.65 4.65
C ARG A 109 -0.83 4.03 4.76
N GLN A 110 0.15 4.62 4.08
CA GLN A 110 1.47 4.02 3.92
C GLN A 110 2.57 4.93 4.40
N LYS A 111 3.52 4.33 5.09
CA LYS A 111 4.83 4.92 5.38
C LYS A 111 5.81 4.39 4.34
N TRP A 112 6.59 5.26 3.74
CA TRP A 112 7.52 4.88 2.66
C TRP A 112 8.97 4.93 3.12
N PHE A 113 9.75 4.00 2.60
CA PHE A 113 11.18 3.83 2.90
C PHE A 113 11.98 3.73 1.61
N ALA A 114 13.17 4.28 1.63
CA ALA A 114 14.13 4.15 0.53
C ALA A 114 15.50 3.67 1.06
#